data_3ee22a2b319975a46298f7c1d5bf1f51
#
_entry.id   3ee22a2b319975a46298f7c1d5bf1f51
#
_cell.length_a   1.000
_cell.length_b   1.000
_cell.length_c   1.000
_cell.angle_alpha   90.00
_cell.angle_beta   90.00
_cell.angle_gamma   90.00
#
_symmetry.space_group_name_H-M   'P 1'
#
loop_
_entity.id
_entity.type
_entity.pdbx_description
1 polymer ?
#
loop_
_entity_poly.entity_id
_entity_poly.type
_entity_poly.pdbx_seq_one_letter_code
_entity_poly.pdbx_strand_id
1 'polypeptide(L)'
;SCCDVTGGRLLISGGTFKSEKSCAVAGYSGLYSSEIQISGGSFTGYDALSVQGDLDLTVTGGTYKGNHTDLTVYDTFCGKMNVDKSLFANIWDDTPAGHGVYETEFKRVPVTYTEGMTVSDADTLYSVYMHAKENLLPKLKIVTTEHLYEVLNVYSLKWGDSVSTQMNTAIEEDVAKIDVDFKYGTEYQVERLILNPAVKSNASAKAVKYYKKICSITKTATKGCKTKKEKVKGINKYIVRSYSYDYKYRKASYSFLGLLDNKKAVCQGFAGLFRLMCIRAGIETESIGGMATSGPGKTDFEPHMWNRSKIGSKWYYTDVTYNEGTGTNKFLLLSEKSFYGKGYHY
;
A
#
# COMPACT_ATOMS: atom_id res chain seq x y z
N SER A 1 8.25 2.42 24.57
CA SER A 1 7.22 1.34 24.60
C SER A 1 7.86 -0.01 24.89
N CYS A 2 7.06 -0.95 25.37
CA CYS A 2 7.49 -2.35 25.50
C CYS A 2 7.40 -3.07 24.15
N CYS A 3 6.45 -2.68 23.33
CA CYS A 3 6.24 -3.25 22.02
C CYS A 3 5.79 -2.16 21.04
N ASP A 4 6.47 -2.05 19.90
CA ASP A 4 6.15 -1.13 18.82
C ASP A 4 5.86 -1.92 17.54
N VAL A 5 4.78 -1.54 16.84
CA VAL A 5 4.42 -2.12 15.54
C VAL A 5 4.46 -1.02 14.49
N THR A 6 5.38 -1.14 13.55
CA THR A 6 5.59 -0.17 12.47
C THR A 6 5.36 -0.77 11.08
N GLY A 7 4.75 -1.93 11.03
CA GLY A 7 4.39 -2.70 9.83
C GLY A 7 4.23 -4.17 10.20
N GLY A 8 3.28 -4.87 9.57
CA GLY A 8 3.00 -6.27 9.82
C GLY A 8 1.94 -6.50 10.91
N ARG A 9 1.98 -7.67 11.55
CA ARG A 9 0.92 -8.12 12.46
C ARG A 9 1.44 -8.45 13.84
N LEU A 10 0.81 -7.90 14.88
CA LEU A 10 1.05 -8.23 16.30
C LEU A 10 -0.18 -8.92 16.90
N LEU A 11 0.02 -10.11 17.44
CA LEU A 11 -1.01 -10.86 18.16
C LEU A 11 -0.62 -11.01 19.63
N ILE A 12 -1.46 -10.54 20.53
CA ILE A 12 -1.26 -10.66 21.99
C ILE A 12 -2.45 -11.40 22.60
N SER A 13 -2.21 -12.58 23.14
CA SER A 13 -3.22 -13.37 23.86
C SER A 13 -3.01 -13.39 25.38
N GLY A 14 -1.93 -12.81 25.89
CA GLY A 14 -1.61 -12.76 27.31
C GLY A 14 -0.25 -12.12 27.57
N GLY A 15 0.20 -12.16 28.80
CA GLY A 15 1.48 -11.59 29.23
C GLY A 15 1.33 -10.25 29.94
N THR A 16 2.46 -9.69 30.40
CA THR A 16 2.51 -8.40 31.09
C THR A 16 3.44 -7.46 30.34
N PHE A 17 2.90 -6.32 29.93
CA PHE A 17 3.60 -5.26 29.23
C PHE A 17 3.65 -4.02 30.11
N LYS A 18 4.84 -3.61 30.52
CA LYS A 18 5.02 -2.46 31.42
C LYS A 18 6.08 -1.52 30.88
N SER A 19 5.71 -0.25 30.75
CA SER A 19 6.61 0.84 30.42
C SER A 19 6.47 1.97 31.45
N GLU A 20 7.57 2.45 32.02
CA GLU A 20 7.49 3.52 33.04
C GLU A 20 7.36 4.92 32.42
N LYS A 21 7.85 5.12 31.20
CA LYS A 21 7.99 6.45 30.57
C LYS A 21 7.31 6.58 29.22
N SER A 22 6.72 5.53 28.70
CA SER A 22 6.13 5.51 27.37
C SER A 22 4.93 4.56 27.33
N CYS A 23 4.37 4.28 26.16
CA CYS A 23 3.26 3.35 26.00
C CYS A 23 3.69 1.91 26.32
N ALA A 24 2.76 1.10 26.82
CA ALA A 24 3.04 -0.33 26.95
C ALA A 24 3.06 -0.99 25.58
N VAL A 25 2.08 -0.69 24.72
CA VAL A 25 2.06 -1.07 23.32
C VAL A 25 1.79 0.15 22.47
N ALA A 26 2.57 0.34 21.39
CA ALA A 26 2.36 1.40 20.44
C ALA A 26 2.27 0.84 19.01
N GLY A 27 1.28 1.32 18.26
CA GLY A 27 1.08 0.99 16.87
C GLY A 27 1.21 2.23 15.99
N TYR A 28 2.05 2.13 14.97
CA TYR A 28 2.26 3.18 13.99
C TYR A 28 2.07 2.60 12.59
N SER A 29 1.47 3.35 11.66
CA SER A 29 1.64 3.01 10.28
C SER A 29 2.89 3.71 9.74
N GLY A 30 3.75 2.92 9.14
CA GLY A 30 4.87 3.42 8.35
C GLY A 30 4.56 3.34 6.85
N LEU A 31 5.45 2.71 6.08
CA LEU A 31 5.25 2.44 4.65
C LEU A 31 4.27 1.29 4.37
N TYR A 32 3.85 0.55 5.39
CA TYR A 32 3.00 -0.64 5.28
C TYR A 32 1.91 -0.57 6.34
N SER A 33 0.70 -1.02 6.03
CA SER A 33 -0.38 -1.16 7.01
C SER A 33 0.02 -2.12 8.13
N SER A 34 -0.43 -1.82 9.34
CA SER A 34 -0.17 -2.63 10.55
C SER A 34 -1.47 -3.25 11.04
N GLU A 35 -1.37 -4.38 11.74
CA GLU A 35 -2.49 -5.00 12.42
C GLU A 35 -2.10 -5.36 13.85
N ILE A 36 -2.93 -4.93 14.82
CA ILE A 36 -2.78 -5.33 16.23
C ILE A 36 -4.05 -6.04 16.68
N GLN A 37 -3.90 -7.26 17.18
CA GLN A 37 -4.98 -8.01 17.80
C GLN A 37 -4.60 -8.34 19.24
N ILE A 38 -5.44 -7.92 20.22
CA ILE A 38 -5.25 -8.18 21.63
C ILE A 38 -6.48 -8.91 22.19
N SER A 39 -6.31 -10.12 22.65
CA SER A 39 -7.36 -10.93 23.28
C SER A 39 -7.14 -11.16 24.77
N GLY A 40 -6.02 -10.70 25.34
CA GLY A 40 -5.70 -10.80 26.75
C GLY A 40 -4.36 -10.16 27.08
N GLY A 41 -4.00 -10.13 28.35
CA GLY A 41 -2.76 -9.53 28.86
C GLY A 41 -3.00 -8.38 29.83
N SER A 42 -1.91 -7.86 30.41
CA SER A 42 -1.93 -6.70 31.30
C SER A 42 -0.98 -5.63 30.78
N PHE A 43 -1.50 -4.43 30.58
CA PHE A 43 -0.81 -3.32 29.93
C PHE A 43 -0.73 -2.12 30.88
N THR A 44 0.48 -1.69 31.22
CA THR A 44 0.71 -0.54 32.11
C THR A 44 1.77 0.35 31.52
N GLY A 45 1.46 1.65 31.36
CA GLY A 45 2.38 2.61 30.75
C GLY A 45 2.01 4.05 31.03
N TYR A 46 2.68 4.99 30.38
CA TYR A 46 2.18 6.37 30.28
C TYR A 46 0.82 6.32 29.60
N ASP A 47 0.75 5.76 28.39
CA ASP A 47 -0.49 5.22 27.82
C ASP A 47 -0.40 3.68 27.82
N ALA A 48 -1.49 2.97 28.14
CA ALA A 48 -1.44 1.53 28.09
C ALA A 48 -1.41 1.03 26.63
N LEU A 49 -2.21 1.62 25.75
CA LEU A 49 -2.23 1.36 24.31
C LEU A 49 -2.29 2.69 23.56
N SER A 50 -1.46 2.84 22.53
CA SER A 50 -1.41 4.04 21.69
C SER A 50 -1.38 3.67 20.22
N VAL A 51 -2.23 4.28 19.38
CA VAL A 51 -2.35 3.95 17.97
C VAL A 51 -2.45 5.19 17.08
N GLN A 52 -1.82 5.11 15.89
CA GLN A 52 -1.86 6.17 14.87
C GLN A 52 -1.63 5.61 13.47
N GLY A 53 -2.06 6.36 12.45
CA GLY A 53 -1.86 6.04 11.04
C GLY A 53 -2.72 4.87 10.54
N ASP A 54 -2.34 4.23 9.42
CA ASP A 54 -3.07 3.12 8.80
C ASP A 54 -2.82 1.79 9.54
N LEU A 55 -3.57 1.58 10.63
CA LEU A 55 -3.41 0.44 11.52
C LEU A 55 -4.77 -0.15 11.86
N ASP A 56 -4.96 -1.45 11.64
CA ASP A 56 -6.15 -2.17 12.07
C ASP A 56 -5.98 -2.64 13.52
N LEU A 57 -6.86 -2.17 14.43
CA LEU A 57 -6.84 -2.52 15.85
C LEU A 57 -8.05 -3.36 16.25
N THR A 58 -7.80 -4.53 16.82
CA THR A 58 -8.84 -5.37 17.44
C THR A 58 -8.48 -5.64 18.90
N VAL A 59 -9.37 -5.26 19.82
CA VAL A 59 -9.18 -5.52 21.27
C VAL A 59 -10.44 -6.15 21.83
N THR A 60 -10.32 -7.40 22.25
CA THR A 60 -11.43 -8.21 22.79
C THR A 60 -11.20 -8.67 24.23
N GLY A 61 -10.08 -8.31 24.85
CA GLY A 61 -9.76 -8.66 26.23
C GLY A 61 -8.48 -7.97 26.71
N GLY A 62 -8.15 -8.20 27.98
CA GLY A 62 -6.99 -7.61 28.63
C GLY A 62 -7.35 -6.62 29.74
N THR A 63 -6.35 -6.13 30.45
CA THR A 63 -6.46 -5.08 31.47
C THR A 63 -5.50 -3.95 31.11
N TYR A 64 -6.01 -2.74 31.10
CA TYR A 64 -5.31 -1.54 30.64
C TYR A 64 -5.24 -0.53 31.78
N LYS A 65 -4.05 -0.01 32.06
CA LYS A 65 -3.83 1.03 33.07
C LYS A 65 -2.76 1.99 32.60
N GLY A 66 -3.19 3.08 31.99
CA GLY A 66 -2.32 4.21 31.66
C GLY A 66 -2.20 5.21 32.81
N ASN A 67 -1.05 5.83 32.96
CA ASN A 67 -0.91 6.99 33.85
C ASN A 67 -1.56 8.25 33.26
N HIS A 68 -1.62 8.33 31.94
CA HIS A 68 -2.29 9.39 31.17
C HIS A 68 -3.60 8.85 30.59
N THR A 69 -3.53 7.82 29.71
CA THR A 69 -4.72 7.18 29.14
C THR A 69 -4.56 5.66 29.06
N ASP A 70 -5.69 4.94 29.10
CA ASP A 70 -5.69 3.49 28.84
C ASP A 70 -5.62 3.21 27.35
N LEU A 71 -6.28 4.03 26.53
CA LEU A 71 -6.21 3.99 25.07
C LEU A 71 -6.06 5.41 24.53
N THR A 72 -5.02 5.64 23.75
CA THR A 72 -4.79 6.88 22.98
C THR A 72 -4.94 6.61 21.50
N VAL A 73 -5.83 7.31 20.84
CA VAL A 73 -6.02 7.29 19.39
C VAL A 73 -5.69 8.67 18.84
N TYR A 74 -4.60 8.77 18.07
CA TYR A 74 -4.17 10.05 17.51
C TYR A 74 -5.01 10.47 16.29
N ASP A 75 -5.02 11.76 15.99
CA ASP A 75 -5.70 12.39 14.86
C ASP A 75 -5.37 11.78 13.49
N THR A 76 -4.18 11.21 13.36
CA THR A 76 -3.70 10.53 12.13
C THR A 76 -4.17 9.09 12.00
N PHE A 77 -4.90 8.53 12.98
CA PHE A 77 -5.41 7.16 12.89
C PHE A 77 -6.44 7.04 11.77
N CYS A 78 -6.23 6.11 10.83
CA CYS A 78 -7.07 5.89 9.66
C CYS A 78 -7.29 4.40 9.32
N GLY A 79 -7.02 3.50 10.29
CA GLY A 79 -7.29 2.07 10.18
C GLY A 79 -8.67 1.66 10.65
N LYS A 80 -8.90 0.36 10.78
CA LYS A 80 -10.13 -0.20 11.37
C LYS A 80 -9.94 -0.36 12.88
N MET A 81 -10.99 -0.04 13.64
CA MET A 81 -11.00 -0.22 15.10
C MET A 81 -12.18 -1.11 15.51
N ASN A 82 -11.87 -2.29 16.03
CA ASN A 82 -12.84 -3.20 16.66
C ASN A 82 -12.43 -3.40 18.12
N VAL A 83 -12.91 -2.53 19.00
CA VAL A 83 -12.45 -2.42 20.39
C VAL A 83 -13.64 -2.51 21.33
N ASP A 84 -13.56 -3.43 22.30
CA ASP A 84 -14.48 -3.41 23.43
C ASP A 84 -14.10 -2.25 24.36
N LYS A 85 -14.83 -1.14 24.25
CA LYS A 85 -14.59 0.10 25.01
C LYS A 85 -14.75 -0.09 26.51
N SER A 86 -15.47 -1.09 26.96
CA SER A 86 -15.64 -1.38 28.41
C SER A 86 -14.35 -1.82 29.11
N LEU A 87 -13.34 -2.21 28.33
CA LEU A 87 -12.02 -2.59 28.83
C LEU A 87 -11.15 -1.40 29.26
N PHE A 88 -11.53 -0.17 28.87
CA PHE A 88 -10.76 1.03 29.11
C PHE A 88 -11.53 2.00 30.02
N ALA A 89 -10.93 2.41 31.12
CA ALA A 89 -11.52 3.41 32.01
C ALA A 89 -11.33 4.83 31.47
N ASN A 90 -10.25 5.04 30.69
CA ASN A 90 -9.88 6.36 30.16
C ASN A 90 -9.40 6.26 28.71
N ILE A 91 -10.17 6.82 27.78
CA ILE A 91 -9.88 6.86 26.35
C ILE A 91 -9.65 8.31 25.93
N TRP A 92 -8.51 8.59 25.30
CA TRP A 92 -8.28 9.84 24.57
C TRP A 92 -8.30 9.55 23.07
N ASP A 93 -9.29 10.08 22.41
CA ASP A 93 -9.53 9.92 20.98
C ASP A 93 -9.49 11.32 20.34
N ASP A 94 -8.40 11.63 19.65
CA ASP A 94 -8.16 12.90 18.97
C ASP A 94 -8.50 12.81 17.46
N THR A 95 -9.15 11.72 17.07
CA THR A 95 -9.61 11.61 15.68
C THR A 95 -10.67 12.67 15.41
N PRO A 96 -10.69 13.27 14.19
CA PRO A 96 -11.64 14.29 13.84
C PRO A 96 -13.08 13.91 14.17
N ALA A 97 -13.77 14.80 14.90
CA ALA A 97 -15.17 14.70 15.32
C ALA A 97 -15.51 13.55 16.29
N GLY A 98 -14.53 13.05 17.10
CA GLY A 98 -14.79 11.96 18.05
C GLY A 98 -15.29 10.69 17.33
N HIS A 99 -15.04 10.62 16.06
CA HIS A 99 -15.37 9.50 15.25
C HIS A 99 -14.35 8.42 15.54
N GLY A 100 -14.74 7.53 16.41
CA GLY A 100 -14.10 6.24 16.35
C GLY A 100 -14.07 5.87 14.87
N VAL A 101 -12.90 5.69 14.31
CA VAL A 101 -12.70 5.37 12.90
C VAL A 101 -13.26 3.98 12.69
N TYR A 102 -14.53 3.94 12.48
CA TYR A 102 -15.32 2.74 12.47
C TYR A 102 -15.56 2.41 11.02
N GLU A 103 -14.83 1.39 10.55
CA GLU A 103 -15.18 0.64 9.36
C GLU A 103 -15.67 1.51 8.20
N THR A 104 -14.93 2.50 7.80
CA THR A 104 -15.26 3.12 6.54
C THR A 104 -14.52 2.38 5.43
N GLU A 105 -15.07 1.25 5.01
CA GLU A 105 -14.84 0.79 3.67
C GLU A 105 -15.51 1.79 2.73
N PHE A 106 -14.74 2.78 2.28
CA PHE A 106 -15.20 3.71 1.25
C PHE A 106 -15.49 2.96 -0.03
N LYS A 107 -16.72 3.05 -0.50
CA LYS A 107 -17.15 2.36 -1.73
C LYS A 107 -16.91 3.25 -2.94
N ARG A 108 -16.41 2.65 -4.00
CA ARG A 108 -16.35 3.34 -5.28
C ARG A 108 -17.74 3.48 -5.86
N VAL A 109 -18.21 4.72 -6.00
CA VAL A 109 -19.46 5.06 -6.68
C VAL A 109 -19.16 5.72 -8.02
N PRO A 110 -20.03 5.58 -9.04
CA PRO A 110 -19.87 6.32 -10.29
C PRO A 110 -19.94 7.83 -10.04
N VAL A 111 -18.89 8.54 -10.48
CA VAL A 111 -18.84 10.01 -10.36
C VAL A 111 -18.46 10.66 -11.68
N THR A 112 -19.06 11.81 -11.97
CA THR A 112 -18.62 12.71 -13.02
C THR A 112 -18.08 13.95 -12.33
N TYR A 113 -16.76 14.10 -12.35
CA TYR A 113 -16.11 15.24 -11.72
C TYR A 113 -16.29 16.52 -12.55
N THR A 114 -16.74 17.57 -11.90
CA THR A 114 -16.70 18.96 -12.39
C THR A 114 -16.04 19.83 -11.34
N GLU A 115 -15.22 20.80 -11.78
CA GLU A 115 -14.51 21.70 -10.86
C GLU A 115 -15.52 22.48 -9.99
N GLY A 116 -15.30 22.47 -8.68
CA GLY A 116 -16.17 23.13 -7.71
C GLY A 116 -17.46 22.38 -7.39
N MET A 117 -17.61 21.13 -7.78
CA MET A 117 -18.81 20.34 -7.46
C MET A 117 -18.99 20.17 -5.96
N THR A 118 -20.26 20.10 -5.53
CA THR A 118 -20.60 19.79 -4.13
C THR A 118 -20.54 18.28 -3.89
N VAL A 119 -19.93 17.89 -2.80
CA VAL A 119 -19.80 16.50 -2.32
C VAL A 119 -20.43 16.42 -0.94
N SER A 120 -21.42 15.54 -0.77
CA SER A 120 -22.27 15.45 0.43
C SER A 120 -22.14 14.13 1.20
N ASP A 121 -21.32 13.19 0.72
CA ASP A 121 -21.10 11.90 1.39
C ASP A 121 -19.68 11.39 1.16
N ALA A 122 -19.22 10.49 2.04
CA ALA A 122 -17.86 10.00 2.07
C ALA A 122 -17.50 9.07 0.88
N ASP A 123 -18.44 8.28 0.38
CA ASP A 123 -18.22 7.40 -0.78
C ASP A 123 -18.02 8.22 -2.07
N THR A 124 -18.80 9.28 -2.23
CA THR A 124 -18.64 10.26 -3.32
C THR A 124 -17.31 10.99 -3.16
N LEU A 125 -16.96 11.46 -1.96
CA LEU A 125 -15.68 12.12 -1.69
C LEU A 125 -14.49 11.23 -2.09
N TYR A 126 -14.48 9.99 -1.60
CA TYR A 126 -13.47 9.00 -1.96
C TYR A 126 -13.40 8.79 -3.48
N SER A 127 -14.56 8.63 -4.11
CA SER A 127 -14.63 8.36 -5.56
C SER A 127 -14.11 9.52 -6.40
N VAL A 128 -14.42 10.76 -6.02
CA VAL A 128 -13.92 11.99 -6.69
C VAL A 128 -12.41 12.15 -6.48
N TYR A 129 -11.92 11.93 -5.26
CA TYR A 129 -10.49 11.98 -4.96
C TYR A 129 -9.70 10.93 -5.76
N MET A 130 -10.17 9.69 -5.78
CA MET A 130 -9.56 8.63 -6.56
C MET A 130 -9.67 8.88 -8.07
N HIS A 131 -10.79 9.45 -8.54
CA HIS A 131 -10.93 9.87 -9.93
C HIS A 131 -9.83 10.87 -10.33
N ALA A 132 -9.57 11.87 -9.50
CA ALA A 132 -8.52 12.86 -9.75
C ALA A 132 -7.14 12.19 -9.87
N LYS A 133 -6.78 11.32 -8.92
CA LYS A 133 -5.51 10.56 -8.94
C LYS A 133 -5.40 9.65 -10.16
N GLU A 134 -6.42 8.88 -10.44
CA GLU A 134 -6.44 7.92 -11.54
C GLU A 134 -6.33 8.58 -12.91
N ASN A 135 -6.85 9.78 -13.05
CA ASN A 135 -6.79 10.56 -14.28
C ASN A 135 -5.63 11.57 -14.31
N LEU A 136 -4.74 11.55 -13.31
CA LEU A 136 -3.60 12.45 -13.20
C LEU A 136 -4.02 13.93 -13.26
N LEU A 137 -5.16 14.27 -12.67
CA LEU A 137 -5.58 15.67 -12.57
C LEU A 137 -4.60 16.44 -11.69
N PRO A 138 -4.09 17.58 -12.11
CA PRO A 138 -3.15 18.35 -11.27
C PRO A 138 -3.82 18.96 -10.05
N LYS A 139 -5.14 19.17 -10.12
CA LYS A 139 -5.95 19.78 -9.08
C LYS A 139 -7.30 19.09 -8.94
N LEU A 140 -7.81 19.12 -7.69
CA LEU A 140 -9.19 18.79 -7.36
C LEU A 140 -9.77 19.95 -6.58
N LYS A 141 -10.89 20.51 -7.03
CA LYS A 141 -11.63 21.55 -6.31
C LYS A 141 -13.04 21.07 -6.05
N ILE A 142 -13.42 21.05 -4.80
CA ILE A 142 -14.73 20.61 -4.35
C ILE A 142 -15.26 21.53 -3.25
N VAL A 143 -16.57 21.49 -3.06
CA VAL A 143 -17.27 22.09 -1.93
C VAL A 143 -17.90 20.96 -1.11
N THR A 144 -17.73 20.97 0.19
CA THR A 144 -18.23 19.91 1.07
C THR A 144 -18.55 20.46 2.46
N THR A 145 -18.89 19.60 3.43
CA THR A 145 -19.02 19.98 4.83
C THR A 145 -17.67 19.94 5.55
N GLU A 146 -17.56 20.64 6.69
CA GLU A 146 -16.37 20.60 7.54
C GLU A 146 -16.04 19.15 7.93
N HIS A 147 -17.04 18.37 8.33
CA HIS A 147 -16.87 16.95 8.66
C HIS A 147 -16.24 16.14 7.51
N LEU A 148 -16.71 16.27 6.27
CA LEU A 148 -16.14 15.55 5.14
C LEU A 148 -14.73 16.07 4.75
N TYR A 149 -14.42 17.35 5.02
CA TYR A 149 -13.06 17.83 4.90
C TYR A 149 -12.12 17.09 5.86
N GLU A 150 -12.53 16.90 7.10
CA GLU A 150 -11.73 16.16 8.07
C GLU A 150 -11.53 14.69 7.66
N VAL A 151 -12.58 14.02 7.15
CA VAL A 151 -12.44 12.69 6.53
C VAL A 151 -11.39 12.72 5.42
N LEU A 152 -11.42 13.70 4.52
CA LEU A 152 -10.42 13.83 3.47
C LEU A 152 -9.01 14.05 4.04
N ASN A 153 -8.87 14.90 5.04
CA ASN A 153 -7.60 15.21 5.69
C ASN A 153 -6.95 13.94 6.29
N VAL A 154 -7.73 13.15 7.02
CA VAL A 154 -7.28 11.91 7.65
C VAL A 154 -6.96 10.82 6.61
N TYR A 155 -7.89 10.57 5.68
CA TYR A 155 -7.76 9.45 4.75
C TYR A 155 -6.97 9.74 3.48
N SER A 156 -6.68 11.01 3.18
CA SER A 156 -5.89 11.35 1.98
C SER A 156 -4.50 10.71 1.98
N LEU A 157 -3.89 10.48 3.14
CA LEU A 157 -2.65 9.75 3.27
C LEU A 157 -2.81 8.28 2.85
N LYS A 158 -3.87 7.62 3.32
CA LYS A 158 -4.21 6.24 2.93
C LYS A 158 -4.57 6.12 1.45
N TRP A 159 -5.33 7.09 0.94
CA TRP A 159 -5.69 7.14 -0.48
C TRP A 159 -4.56 7.66 -1.36
N GLY A 160 -3.51 8.23 -0.74
CA GLY A 160 -2.49 9.06 -1.37
C GLY A 160 -1.23 8.37 -1.85
N ASP A 161 -1.10 7.04 -1.72
CA ASP A 161 0.12 6.29 -2.03
C ASP A 161 0.89 6.81 -3.24
N SER A 162 2.17 7.16 -3.04
CA SER A 162 3.08 7.67 -4.08
C SER A 162 2.68 9.01 -4.72
N VAL A 163 1.74 9.73 -4.11
CA VAL A 163 1.27 11.06 -4.55
C VAL A 163 1.43 12.05 -3.41
N SER A 164 2.18 13.12 -3.65
CA SER A 164 2.24 14.24 -2.69
C SER A 164 1.06 15.16 -2.94
N THR A 165 0.35 15.53 -1.88
CA THR A 165 -0.80 16.44 -1.91
C THR A 165 -0.53 17.67 -1.07
N GLN A 166 -1.08 18.80 -1.49
CA GLN A 166 -1.19 20.01 -0.70
C GLN A 166 -2.65 20.45 -0.72
N MET A 167 -3.28 20.53 0.44
CA MET A 167 -4.65 21.00 0.58
C MET A 167 -4.67 22.44 1.05
N ASN A 168 -5.50 23.25 0.40
CA ASN A 168 -5.86 24.60 0.84
C ASN A 168 -7.37 24.60 1.08
N THR A 169 -7.79 25.05 2.25
CA THR A 169 -9.18 24.97 2.68
C THR A 169 -9.63 26.31 3.22
N ALA A 170 -10.84 26.71 2.84
CA ALA A 170 -11.58 27.78 3.48
C ALA A 170 -12.88 27.20 4.04
N ILE A 171 -13.10 27.38 5.34
CA ILE A 171 -14.29 26.91 6.05
C ILE A 171 -15.08 28.13 6.50
N GLU A 172 -16.34 28.18 6.10
CA GLU A 172 -17.29 29.20 6.52
C GLU A 172 -18.61 28.55 6.92
N GLU A 173 -19.00 28.67 8.17
CA GLU A 173 -20.16 28.00 8.73
C GLU A 173 -20.17 26.49 8.49
N ASP A 174 -20.45 25.60 8.28
CA ASP A 174 -20.30 24.16 7.97
C ASP A 174 -19.94 23.86 6.47
N VAL A 175 -19.49 24.86 5.74
CA VAL A 175 -19.11 24.71 4.31
C VAL A 175 -17.62 24.79 4.15
N ALA A 176 -16.99 23.73 3.66
CA ALA A 176 -15.58 23.66 3.32
C ALA A 176 -15.36 23.74 1.80
N LYS A 177 -14.64 24.76 1.36
CA LYS A 177 -14.13 24.87 -0.03
C LYS A 177 -12.72 24.31 -0.05
N ILE A 178 -12.48 23.25 -0.79
CA ILE A 178 -11.23 22.50 -0.76
C ILE A 178 -10.57 22.52 -2.13
N ASP A 179 -9.31 22.96 -2.17
CA ASP A 179 -8.41 22.86 -3.30
C ASP A 179 -7.29 21.87 -2.97
N VAL A 180 -7.20 20.76 -3.68
CA VAL A 180 -6.11 19.79 -3.55
C VAL A 180 -5.19 19.88 -4.75
N ASP A 181 -3.93 20.21 -4.52
CA ASP A 181 -2.86 20.14 -5.53
C ASP A 181 -2.17 18.79 -5.47
N PHE A 182 -2.08 18.08 -6.60
CA PHE A 182 -1.43 16.78 -6.70
C PHE A 182 -0.06 16.87 -7.37
N LYS A 183 0.94 16.24 -6.77
CA LYS A 183 2.27 16.05 -7.37
C LYS A 183 2.52 14.55 -7.57
N TYR A 184 2.43 14.11 -8.80
CA TYR A 184 2.61 12.70 -9.17
C TYR A 184 4.07 12.36 -9.47
N GLY A 185 4.63 11.39 -8.76
CA GLY A 185 5.92 10.81 -9.08
C GLY A 185 5.94 10.16 -10.47
N THR A 186 7.11 10.05 -11.10
CA THR A 186 7.24 9.45 -12.44
C THR A 186 6.72 8.01 -12.46
N GLU A 187 6.96 7.22 -11.42
CA GLU A 187 6.52 5.83 -11.33
C GLU A 187 5.01 5.72 -11.33
N TYR A 188 4.34 6.50 -10.49
CA TYR A 188 2.90 6.55 -10.43
C TYR A 188 2.28 6.90 -11.79
N GLN A 189 2.80 7.96 -12.46
CA GLN A 189 2.32 8.35 -13.78
C GLN A 189 2.50 7.23 -14.83
N VAL A 190 3.62 6.52 -14.80
CA VAL A 190 3.87 5.37 -15.70
C VAL A 190 2.88 4.24 -15.43
N GLU A 191 2.62 3.93 -14.17
CA GLU A 191 1.62 2.93 -13.78
C GLU A 191 0.23 3.31 -14.28
N ARG A 192 -0.19 4.57 -14.05
CA ARG A 192 -1.49 5.06 -14.55
C ARG A 192 -1.59 4.97 -16.09
N LEU A 193 -0.52 5.31 -16.82
CA LEU A 193 -0.47 5.16 -18.28
C LEU A 193 -0.56 3.70 -18.76
N ILE A 194 -0.02 2.75 -18.00
CA ILE A 194 -0.14 1.31 -18.30
C ILE A 194 -1.58 0.83 -18.09
N LEU A 195 -2.23 1.30 -17.01
CA LEU A 195 -3.61 0.95 -16.68
C LEU A 195 -4.63 1.65 -17.57
N ASN A 196 -4.43 2.94 -17.85
CA ASN A 196 -5.30 3.78 -18.66
C ASN A 196 -4.48 4.70 -19.58
N PRO A 197 -4.21 4.32 -20.84
CA PRO A 197 -3.47 5.17 -21.77
C PRO A 197 -4.15 6.50 -22.11
N ALA A 198 -5.46 6.66 -21.85
CA ALA A 198 -6.20 7.90 -22.15
C ALA A 198 -5.70 9.10 -21.33
N VAL A 199 -5.10 8.86 -20.13
CA VAL A 199 -4.57 9.93 -19.26
C VAL A 199 -3.25 10.53 -19.74
N LYS A 200 -2.79 10.17 -20.94
CA LYS A 200 -1.49 10.57 -21.48
C LYS A 200 -1.31 12.10 -21.60
N SER A 201 -2.37 12.84 -21.86
CA SER A 201 -2.35 14.31 -21.91
C SER A 201 -1.98 14.95 -20.57
N ASN A 202 -2.28 14.28 -19.47
CA ASN A 202 -2.04 14.75 -18.11
C ASN A 202 -0.70 14.26 -17.52
N ALA A 203 -0.01 13.37 -18.25
CA ALA A 203 1.24 12.81 -17.82
C ALA A 203 2.45 13.60 -18.31
N SER A 204 3.52 13.65 -17.52
CA SER A 204 4.77 14.29 -17.91
C SER A 204 5.43 13.60 -19.12
N ALA A 205 6.17 14.36 -19.91
CA ALA A 205 6.93 13.82 -21.04
C ALA A 205 7.90 12.69 -20.63
N LYS A 206 8.47 12.79 -19.41
CA LYS A 206 9.33 11.77 -18.82
C LYS A 206 8.56 10.46 -18.58
N ALA A 207 7.39 10.52 -17.98
CA ALA A 207 6.55 9.34 -17.75
C ALA A 207 6.10 8.70 -19.08
N VAL A 208 5.70 9.51 -20.04
CA VAL A 208 5.33 9.03 -21.39
C VAL A 208 6.50 8.31 -22.07
N LYS A 209 7.74 8.77 -21.90
CA LYS A 209 8.94 8.09 -22.43
C LYS A 209 9.10 6.69 -21.83
N TYR A 210 8.98 6.55 -20.50
CA TYR A 210 9.06 5.24 -19.85
C TYR A 210 7.90 4.32 -20.20
N TYR A 211 6.69 4.85 -20.26
CA TYR A 211 5.51 4.11 -20.74
C TYR A 211 5.77 3.51 -22.14
N LYS A 212 6.24 4.31 -23.10
CA LYS A 212 6.58 3.84 -24.44
C LYS A 212 7.66 2.75 -24.41
N LYS A 213 8.68 2.89 -23.55
CA LYS A 213 9.74 1.89 -23.38
C LYS A 213 9.18 0.57 -22.85
N ILE A 214 8.31 0.61 -21.82
CA ILE A 214 7.65 -0.60 -21.29
C ILE A 214 6.76 -1.26 -22.36
N CYS A 215 5.99 -0.49 -23.11
CA CYS A 215 5.19 -1.03 -24.23
C CYS A 215 6.06 -1.75 -25.27
N SER A 216 7.21 -1.16 -25.63
CA SER A 216 8.14 -1.74 -26.61
C SER A 216 8.75 -3.04 -26.12
N ILE A 217 9.30 -3.06 -24.89
CA ILE A 217 9.92 -4.28 -24.32
C ILE A 217 8.88 -5.38 -24.08
N THR A 218 7.65 -5.00 -23.69
CA THR A 218 6.54 -5.96 -23.54
C THR A 218 6.20 -6.61 -24.87
N LYS A 219 6.08 -5.83 -25.96
CA LYS A 219 5.85 -6.36 -27.30
C LYS A 219 6.95 -7.32 -27.74
N THR A 220 8.20 -7.00 -27.44
CA THR A 220 9.35 -7.88 -27.71
C THR A 220 9.26 -9.18 -26.90
N ALA A 221 9.01 -9.07 -25.60
CA ALA A 221 8.95 -10.22 -24.69
C ALA A 221 7.81 -11.20 -24.99
N THR A 222 6.71 -10.68 -25.55
CA THR A 222 5.51 -11.47 -25.84
C THR A 222 5.35 -11.81 -27.32
N LYS A 223 6.37 -11.56 -28.16
CA LYS A 223 6.33 -11.86 -29.60
C LYS A 223 6.12 -13.36 -29.82
N GLY A 224 5.09 -13.72 -30.57
CA GLY A 224 4.72 -15.10 -30.86
C GLY A 224 3.96 -15.84 -29.77
N CYS A 225 3.76 -15.22 -28.59
CA CYS A 225 3.00 -15.84 -27.49
C CYS A 225 1.49 -15.79 -27.79
N LYS A 226 0.84 -16.96 -27.75
CA LYS A 226 -0.62 -17.10 -27.99
C LYS A 226 -1.43 -17.08 -26.70
N THR A 227 -0.91 -17.60 -25.61
CA THR A 227 -1.63 -17.75 -24.33
C THR A 227 -1.08 -16.80 -23.25
N LYS A 228 -1.89 -16.51 -22.21
CA LYS A 228 -1.45 -15.75 -21.04
C LYS A 228 -0.22 -16.41 -20.37
N LYS A 229 -0.19 -17.75 -20.25
CA LYS A 229 0.95 -18.48 -19.69
C LYS A 229 2.24 -18.26 -20.48
N GLU A 230 2.16 -18.32 -21.80
CA GLU A 230 3.31 -18.06 -22.67
C GLU A 230 3.80 -16.63 -22.55
N LYS A 231 2.90 -15.66 -22.48
CA LYS A 231 3.25 -14.24 -22.27
C LYS A 231 4.00 -14.04 -20.95
N VAL A 232 3.49 -14.62 -19.83
CA VAL A 232 4.17 -14.57 -18.52
C VAL A 232 5.57 -15.15 -18.60
N LYS A 233 5.72 -16.34 -19.22
CA LYS A 233 7.03 -16.98 -19.45
C LYS A 233 7.96 -16.11 -20.29
N GLY A 234 7.44 -15.50 -21.35
CA GLY A 234 8.19 -14.60 -22.23
C GLY A 234 8.67 -13.35 -21.49
N ILE A 235 7.82 -12.75 -20.66
CA ILE A 235 8.15 -11.58 -19.83
C ILE A 235 9.23 -11.94 -18.80
N ASN A 236 9.06 -13.05 -18.05
CA ASN A 236 10.07 -13.54 -17.12
C ASN A 236 11.42 -13.74 -17.82
N LYS A 237 11.43 -14.48 -18.94
CA LYS A 237 12.64 -14.72 -19.73
C LYS A 237 13.31 -13.43 -20.19
N TYR A 238 12.53 -12.44 -20.62
CA TYR A 238 13.06 -11.15 -21.06
C TYR A 238 13.74 -10.42 -19.92
N ILE A 239 13.08 -10.34 -18.75
CA ILE A 239 13.61 -9.62 -17.57
C ILE A 239 14.88 -10.29 -17.07
N VAL A 240 14.86 -11.59 -16.85
CA VAL A 240 16.01 -12.41 -16.37
C VAL A 240 17.24 -12.26 -17.28
N ARG A 241 17.05 -12.11 -18.60
CA ARG A 241 18.16 -11.96 -19.55
C ARG A 241 18.65 -10.53 -19.72
N SER A 242 17.84 -9.55 -19.40
CA SER A 242 18.12 -8.14 -19.71
C SER A 242 18.61 -7.32 -18.54
N TYR A 243 18.41 -7.80 -17.32
CA TYR A 243 18.64 -7.07 -16.10
C TYR A 243 19.34 -7.93 -15.05
N SER A 244 19.98 -7.27 -14.07
CA SER A 244 20.72 -7.92 -12.99
C SER A 244 20.37 -7.34 -11.62
N TYR A 245 20.54 -8.16 -10.57
CA TYR A 245 20.33 -7.72 -9.19
C TYR A 245 21.38 -6.67 -8.78
N ASP A 246 20.94 -5.66 -7.99
CA ASP A 246 21.83 -4.61 -7.48
C ASP A 246 22.23 -4.85 -6.03
N TYR A 247 23.28 -5.60 -5.81
CA TYR A 247 23.86 -5.86 -4.49
C TYR A 247 24.44 -4.62 -3.79
N LYS A 248 24.42 -3.45 -4.46
CA LYS A 248 24.82 -2.17 -3.84
C LYS A 248 23.67 -1.43 -3.20
N TYR A 249 22.45 -1.93 -3.35
CA TYR A 249 21.22 -1.39 -2.74
C TYR A 249 21.05 0.12 -2.93
N ARG A 250 21.38 0.63 -4.11
CA ARG A 250 21.26 2.05 -4.43
C ARG A 250 19.79 2.48 -4.39
N LYS A 251 19.52 3.71 -3.94
CA LYS A 251 18.16 4.26 -3.86
C LYS A 251 17.35 4.05 -5.15
N ALA A 252 17.95 4.28 -6.32
CA ALA A 252 17.30 4.08 -7.62
C ALA A 252 16.93 2.62 -7.91
N SER A 253 17.54 1.65 -7.23
CA SER A 253 17.33 0.22 -7.46
C SER A 253 16.04 -0.32 -6.83
N TYR A 254 15.42 0.44 -5.93
CA TYR A 254 14.12 0.09 -5.35
C TYR A 254 12.93 0.39 -6.28
N SER A 255 13.20 0.92 -7.46
CA SER A 255 12.23 1.29 -8.47
C SER A 255 12.42 0.47 -9.76
N PHE A 256 11.33 0.17 -10.46
CA PHE A 256 11.41 -0.39 -11.80
C PHE A 256 12.11 0.56 -12.81
N LEU A 257 12.17 1.86 -12.51
CA LEU A 257 12.95 2.81 -13.31
C LEU A 257 14.45 2.49 -13.26
N GLY A 258 14.94 1.94 -12.14
CA GLY A 258 16.32 1.48 -12.01
C GLY A 258 16.68 0.40 -13.05
N LEU A 259 15.78 -0.54 -13.31
CA LEU A 259 15.95 -1.52 -14.39
C LEU A 259 15.99 -0.86 -15.77
N LEU A 260 15.08 0.09 -16.01
CA LEU A 260 14.99 0.75 -17.30
C LEU A 260 16.19 1.66 -17.59
N ASP A 261 16.77 2.31 -16.58
CA ASP A 261 17.88 3.26 -16.74
C ASP A 261 19.24 2.60 -16.55
N ASN A 262 19.41 1.82 -15.48
CA ASN A 262 20.71 1.31 -15.02
C ASN A 262 20.88 -0.19 -15.26
N LYS A 263 19.87 -0.87 -15.76
CA LYS A 263 19.84 -2.34 -15.93
C LYS A 263 19.96 -3.13 -14.63
N LYS A 264 19.79 -2.47 -13.47
CA LYS A 264 19.93 -3.07 -12.15
C LYS A 264 18.84 -2.59 -11.21
N ALA A 265 18.30 -3.51 -10.41
CA ALA A 265 17.39 -3.20 -9.30
C ALA A 265 17.45 -4.29 -8.23
N VAL A 266 16.77 -4.04 -7.09
CA VAL A 266 16.45 -5.04 -6.08
C VAL A 266 15.07 -5.66 -6.36
N CYS A 267 14.60 -6.57 -5.53
CA CYS A 267 13.35 -7.31 -5.72
C CYS A 267 12.14 -6.41 -6.06
N GLN A 268 12.00 -5.28 -5.38
CA GLN A 268 10.92 -4.31 -5.61
C GLN A 268 10.90 -3.78 -7.06
N GLY A 269 12.07 -3.44 -7.62
CA GLY A 269 12.17 -2.97 -9.00
C GLY A 269 11.87 -4.07 -10.01
N PHE A 270 12.33 -5.30 -9.76
CA PHE A 270 12.02 -6.47 -10.58
C PHE A 270 10.53 -6.81 -10.58
N ALA A 271 9.92 -6.91 -9.39
CA ALA A 271 8.49 -7.19 -9.25
C ALA A 271 7.62 -6.10 -9.89
N GLY A 272 8.00 -4.82 -9.72
CA GLY A 272 7.32 -3.69 -10.33
C GLY A 272 7.34 -3.73 -11.86
N LEU A 273 8.51 -3.96 -12.49
CA LEU A 273 8.60 -4.06 -13.95
C LEU A 273 7.82 -5.27 -14.49
N PHE A 274 7.95 -6.41 -13.84
CA PHE A 274 7.21 -7.63 -14.23
C PHE A 274 5.70 -7.40 -14.20
N ARG A 275 5.18 -6.81 -13.11
CA ARG A 275 3.78 -6.46 -12.97
C ARG A 275 3.30 -5.56 -14.11
N LEU A 276 4.01 -4.46 -14.38
CA LEU A 276 3.62 -3.51 -15.42
C LEU A 276 3.64 -4.14 -16.83
N MET A 277 4.62 -4.99 -17.14
CA MET A 277 4.67 -5.71 -18.40
C MET A 277 3.53 -6.72 -18.53
N CYS A 278 3.18 -7.43 -17.46
CA CYS A 278 2.06 -8.37 -17.45
C CYS A 278 0.72 -7.65 -17.65
N ILE A 279 0.47 -6.57 -16.91
CA ILE A 279 -0.74 -5.74 -17.07
C ILE A 279 -0.83 -5.22 -18.51
N ARG A 280 0.27 -4.70 -19.07
CA ARG A 280 0.32 -4.21 -20.46
C ARG A 280 0.05 -5.32 -21.49
N ALA A 281 0.37 -6.58 -21.16
CA ALA A 281 0.09 -7.77 -21.97
C ALA A 281 -1.34 -8.32 -21.79
N GLY A 282 -2.19 -7.68 -20.98
CA GLY A 282 -3.57 -8.07 -20.68
C GLY A 282 -3.68 -9.17 -19.61
N ILE A 283 -2.74 -9.21 -18.68
CA ILE A 283 -2.70 -10.19 -17.59
C ILE A 283 -2.81 -9.46 -16.27
N GLU A 284 -3.90 -9.70 -15.53
CA GLU A 284 -4.08 -9.21 -14.16
C GLU A 284 -2.94 -9.72 -13.29
N THR A 285 -2.16 -8.81 -12.70
CA THR A 285 -0.94 -9.15 -11.97
C THR A 285 -0.74 -8.17 -10.82
N GLU A 286 -0.41 -8.70 -9.67
CA GLU A 286 -0.14 -7.96 -8.44
C GLU A 286 1.31 -8.17 -8.00
N SER A 287 1.87 -7.16 -7.32
CA SER A 287 3.09 -7.30 -6.53
C SER A 287 2.71 -7.60 -5.09
N ILE A 288 3.43 -8.50 -4.47
CA ILE A 288 3.22 -8.94 -3.09
C ILE A 288 4.51 -8.71 -2.31
N GLY A 289 4.40 -8.01 -1.19
CA GLY A 289 5.47 -7.88 -0.21
C GLY A 289 5.31 -8.91 0.89
N GLY A 290 6.41 -9.38 1.44
CA GLY A 290 6.43 -10.33 2.54
C GLY A 290 7.85 -10.69 2.92
N MET A 291 8.01 -11.85 3.55
CA MET A 291 9.30 -12.38 3.95
C MET A 291 9.65 -13.60 3.09
N ALA A 292 10.89 -13.70 2.67
CA ALA A 292 11.38 -14.88 1.97
C ALA A 292 12.74 -15.30 2.52
N THR A 293 13.04 -16.60 2.49
CA THR A 293 14.40 -17.07 2.84
C THR A 293 15.36 -16.72 1.71
N SER A 294 16.63 -16.50 2.04
CA SER A 294 17.71 -16.20 1.08
C SER A 294 18.00 -17.38 0.10
N GLY A 295 17.25 -18.48 0.22
CA GLY A 295 17.30 -19.64 -0.67
C GLY A 295 16.70 -20.89 -0.05
N PRO A 296 16.49 -21.95 -0.84
CA PRO A 296 15.95 -23.21 -0.35
C PRO A 296 16.76 -23.79 0.81
N GLY A 297 16.08 -24.15 1.92
CA GLY A 297 16.70 -24.73 3.10
C GLY A 297 17.38 -23.74 4.05
N LYS A 298 17.28 -22.43 3.78
CA LYS A 298 17.72 -21.35 4.68
C LYS A 298 16.61 -20.98 5.65
N THR A 299 16.99 -20.51 6.84
CA THR A 299 16.06 -20.10 7.92
C THR A 299 16.11 -18.60 8.18
N ASP A 300 16.95 -17.88 7.48
CA ASP A 300 17.06 -16.43 7.49
C ASP A 300 15.96 -15.81 6.60
N PHE A 301 15.03 -15.11 7.19
CA PHE A 301 13.97 -14.41 6.47
C PHE A 301 14.36 -12.96 6.22
N GLU A 302 14.21 -12.52 4.98
CA GLU A 302 14.44 -11.14 4.57
C GLU A 302 13.17 -10.54 3.94
N PRO A 303 12.93 -9.22 4.08
CA PRO A 303 11.87 -8.54 3.36
C PRO A 303 12.07 -8.73 1.85
N HIS A 304 11.03 -9.20 1.17
CA HIS A 304 11.10 -9.55 -0.24
C HIS A 304 9.81 -9.19 -0.97
N MET A 305 9.91 -9.05 -2.29
CA MET A 305 8.77 -8.74 -3.15
C MET A 305 8.76 -9.65 -4.38
N TRP A 306 7.57 -10.19 -4.65
CA TRP A 306 7.29 -11.07 -5.78
C TRP A 306 5.95 -10.73 -6.43
N ASN A 307 5.46 -11.58 -7.33
CA ASN A 307 4.22 -11.33 -8.05
C ASN A 307 3.28 -12.53 -8.03
N ARG A 308 1.97 -12.26 -8.17
CA ARG A 308 1.00 -13.26 -8.62
C ARG A 308 0.26 -12.75 -9.86
N SER A 309 -0.01 -13.66 -10.80
CA SER A 309 -0.69 -13.37 -12.07
C SER A 309 -1.91 -14.27 -12.23
N LYS A 310 -3.04 -13.70 -12.65
CA LYS A 310 -4.30 -14.41 -12.84
C LYS A 310 -4.41 -14.98 -14.25
N ILE A 311 -4.51 -16.30 -14.33
CA ILE A 311 -4.65 -17.04 -15.59
C ILE A 311 -5.89 -17.92 -15.51
N GLY A 312 -6.91 -17.57 -16.27
CA GLY A 312 -8.26 -18.10 -16.05
C GLY A 312 -8.80 -17.62 -14.70
N SER A 313 -9.31 -18.53 -13.90
CA SER A 313 -9.80 -18.26 -12.53
C SER A 313 -8.73 -18.45 -11.44
N LYS A 314 -7.49 -18.83 -11.80
CA LYS A 314 -6.46 -19.20 -10.82
C LYS A 314 -5.32 -18.18 -10.79
N TRP A 315 -4.79 -17.96 -9.58
CA TRP A 315 -3.57 -17.20 -9.34
C TRP A 315 -2.34 -18.10 -9.41
N TYR A 316 -1.27 -17.59 -10.04
CA TYR A 316 0.02 -18.23 -10.14
C TYR A 316 1.11 -17.28 -9.69
N TYR A 317 1.99 -17.76 -8.84
CA TYR A 317 3.07 -17.00 -8.21
C TYR A 317 4.33 -17.05 -9.05
N THR A 318 5.03 -15.94 -9.13
CA THR A 318 6.31 -15.82 -9.87
C THR A 318 7.23 -14.89 -9.09
N ASP A 319 8.44 -15.36 -8.82
CA ASP A 319 9.52 -14.52 -8.34
C ASP A 319 10.57 -14.36 -9.44
N VAL A 320 10.51 -13.25 -10.14
CA VAL A 320 11.42 -12.96 -11.25
C VAL A 320 12.83 -12.63 -10.74
N THR A 321 12.97 -12.14 -9.50
CA THR A 321 14.26 -11.86 -8.86
C THR A 321 15.03 -13.14 -8.60
N TYR A 322 14.40 -14.13 -7.97
CA TYR A 322 15.05 -15.42 -7.71
C TYR A 322 15.26 -16.23 -8.99
N ASN A 323 14.41 -16.08 -10.00
CA ASN A 323 14.68 -16.65 -11.32
C ASN A 323 15.92 -16.04 -11.96
N GLU A 324 16.17 -14.73 -11.80
CA GLU A 324 17.39 -14.06 -12.27
C GLU A 324 18.61 -14.55 -11.49
N GLY A 325 18.58 -14.49 -10.16
CA GLY A 325 19.71 -14.86 -9.30
C GLY A 325 20.11 -16.33 -9.44
N THR A 326 19.18 -17.24 -9.75
CA THR A 326 19.46 -18.67 -9.94
C THR A 326 19.70 -19.07 -11.39
N GLY A 327 19.43 -18.18 -12.34
CA GLY A 327 19.47 -18.50 -13.78
C GLY A 327 18.45 -19.55 -14.22
N THR A 328 17.38 -19.77 -13.43
CA THR A 328 16.40 -20.85 -13.65
C THR A 328 14.96 -20.31 -13.72
N ASN A 329 13.99 -21.19 -13.95
CA ASN A 329 12.56 -20.88 -13.89
C ASN A 329 11.88 -21.60 -12.70
N LYS A 330 12.62 -21.88 -11.63
CA LYS A 330 12.11 -22.64 -10.47
C LYS A 330 11.03 -21.88 -9.68
N PHE A 331 10.95 -20.56 -9.88
CA PHE A 331 9.99 -19.67 -9.22
C PHE A 331 9.01 -19.03 -10.22
N LEU A 332 8.65 -19.75 -11.29
CA LEU A 332 7.80 -19.25 -12.36
C LEU A 332 6.48 -19.99 -12.44
N LEU A 333 5.36 -19.26 -12.33
CA LEU A 333 4.00 -19.79 -12.46
C LEU A 333 3.69 -20.97 -11.52
N LEU A 334 4.10 -20.86 -10.29
CA LEU A 334 3.84 -21.84 -9.24
C LEU A 334 2.42 -21.70 -8.68
N SER A 335 1.83 -22.81 -8.26
CA SER A 335 0.63 -22.76 -7.41
C SER A 335 1.00 -22.15 -6.04
N GLU A 336 0.01 -21.62 -5.34
CA GLU A 336 0.19 -21.05 -4.01
C GLU A 336 0.91 -22.02 -3.06
N LYS A 337 0.39 -23.25 -2.91
CA LYS A 337 1.01 -24.28 -2.08
C LYS A 337 2.48 -24.56 -2.46
N SER A 338 2.77 -24.62 -3.77
CA SER A 338 4.14 -24.87 -4.23
C SER A 338 5.07 -23.68 -4.02
N PHE A 339 4.53 -22.48 -4.01
CA PHE A 339 5.29 -21.25 -3.80
C PHE A 339 5.66 -21.08 -2.32
N TYR A 340 4.66 -21.11 -1.43
CA TYR A 340 4.91 -21.00 0.01
C TYR A 340 5.72 -22.14 0.58
N GLY A 341 5.61 -23.34 0.01
CA GLY A 341 6.50 -24.46 0.34
C GLY A 341 7.99 -24.25 0.02
N LYS A 342 8.36 -23.09 -0.58
CA LYS A 342 9.75 -22.69 -0.85
C LYS A 342 10.31 -21.66 0.12
N GLY A 343 9.60 -21.33 1.21
CA GLY A 343 10.07 -20.42 2.24
C GLY A 343 9.63 -18.96 2.03
N TYR A 344 8.45 -18.74 1.45
CA TYR A 344 7.81 -17.43 1.40
C TYR A 344 6.72 -17.34 2.46
N HIS A 345 6.58 -16.14 3.06
CA HIS A 345 5.57 -15.81 4.06
C HIS A 345 5.07 -14.38 3.86
N TYR A 346 3.78 -14.11 4.08
CA TYR A 346 3.18 -12.78 4.19
C TYR A 346 2.19 -12.71 5.35
#